data_c937e210e9f84722b9d6a6414ac64da6
#
_entry.id   c937e210e9f84722b9d6a6414ac64da6
#
_cell.length_a   1.000
_cell.length_b   1.000
_cell.length_c   1.000
_cell.angle_alpha   90.00
_cell.angle_beta   90.00
_cell.angle_gamma   90.00
#
_symmetry.space_group_name_H-M   'P 1'
#
loop_
_entity.id
_entity.type
_entity.pdbx_description
1 polymer ?
#
loop_
_entity_poly.entity_id
_entity_poly.type
_entity_poly.pdbx_seq_one_letter_code
_entity_poly.pdbx_strand_id
1 'polypeptide(L)'
;MTSSKWTTADIPDLQGRTVIVTGANSGIGRTAAAELARAGAHVTLAVRNSDKGREAARSMTGEVDVRALDLADLTSVRAFADETDGPVDILIDNAGVMATPMQRTPDGFELQIGTNHLGHFA
;
A
#
# COMPACT_ATOMS: atom_id res chain seq x y z
N MET A 1 -18.21 -17.50 29.35
CA MET A 1 -18.21 -17.23 27.91
C MET A 1 -16.86 -16.63 27.55
N THR A 2 -16.08 -17.38 26.79
CA THR A 2 -14.80 -16.86 26.26
C THR A 2 -15.05 -16.10 24.97
N SER A 3 -14.70 -14.83 24.94
CA SER A 3 -14.67 -14.09 23.68
C SER A 3 -13.51 -14.63 22.83
N SER A 4 -13.79 -15.10 21.63
CA SER A 4 -12.74 -15.44 20.68
C SER A 4 -11.99 -14.19 20.27
N LYS A 5 -10.67 -14.25 20.25
CA LYS A 5 -9.86 -13.17 19.70
C LYS A 5 -9.98 -13.18 18.16
N TRP A 6 -10.18 -12.02 17.59
CA TRP A 6 -10.14 -11.85 16.14
C TRP A 6 -8.74 -12.21 15.60
N THR A 7 -8.70 -12.97 14.52
CA THR A 7 -7.45 -13.31 13.81
C THR A 7 -7.63 -13.12 12.32
N THR A 8 -6.55 -13.24 11.56
CA THR A 8 -6.61 -13.13 10.10
C THR A 8 -7.50 -14.20 9.46
N ALA A 9 -7.75 -15.32 10.13
CA ALA A 9 -8.70 -16.34 9.69
C ALA A 9 -10.16 -15.81 9.68
N ASP A 10 -10.43 -14.74 10.40
CA ASP A 10 -11.76 -14.10 10.45
C ASP A 10 -11.98 -13.09 9.34
N ILE A 11 -10.99 -12.82 8.50
CA ILE A 11 -11.17 -11.98 7.32
C ILE A 11 -12.18 -12.67 6.39
N PRO A 12 -13.26 -11.96 6.00
CA PRO A 12 -14.25 -12.57 5.10
C PRO A 12 -13.68 -12.84 3.72
N ASP A 13 -14.40 -13.58 2.90
CA ASP A 13 -14.06 -13.74 1.49
C ASP A 13 -14.09 -12.39 0.79
N LEU A 14 -12.93 -12.00 0.23
CA LEU A 14 -12.76 -10.73 -0.47
C LEU A 14 -12.70 -10.90 -1.99
N GLN A 15 -13.13 -12.03 -2.52
CA GLN A 15 -13.16 -12.27 -3.96
C GLN A 15 -13.95 -11.18 -4.68
N GLY A 16 -13.37 -10.60 -5.73
CA GLY A 16 -13.96 -9.48 -6.47
C GLY A 16 -13.68 -8.11 -5.87
N ARG A 17 -13.02 -8.02 -4.71
CA ARG A 17 -12.63 -6.75 -4.10
C ARG A 17 -11.26 -6.31 -4.57
N THR A 18 -11.11 -5.01 -4.79
CA THR A 18 -9.85 -4.37 -5.18
C THR A 18 -9.27 -3.61 -4.00
N VAL A 19 -8.01 -3.90 -3.70
CA VAL A 19 -7.29 -3.31 -2.56
C VAL A 19 -6.00 -2.68 -3.03
N ILE A 20 -5.69 -1.50 -2.53
CA ILE A 20 -4.39 -0.84 -2.71
C ILE A 20 -3.75 -0.66 -1.34
N VAL A 21 -2.48 -1.06 -1.21
CA VAL A 21 -1.70 -0.89 0.02
C VAL A 21 -0.43 -0.13 -0.33
N THR A 22 -0.23 1.05 0.26
CA THR A 22 1.01 1.79 0.09
C THR A 22 2.10 1.25 1.02
N GLY A 23 3.36 1.25 0.58
CA GLY A 23 4.48 0.75 1.38
C GLY A 23 4.41 -0.73 1.70
N ALA A 24 3.84 -1.53 0.81
CA ALA A 24 3.52 -2.93 1.05
C ALA A 24 4.69 -3.90 0.83
N ASN A 25 5.90 -3.41 0.58
CA ASN A 25 7.09 -4.24 0.36
C ASN A 25 7.76 -4.70 1.66
N SER A 26 7.35 -4.22 2.81
CA SER A 26 7.93 -4.57 4.11
C SER A 26 6.94 -4.35 5.25
N GLY A 27 7.26 -4.91 6.42
CA GLY A 27 6.57 -4.65 7.67
C GLY A 27 5.08 -4.97 7.67
N ILE A 28 4.32 -4.11 8.34
CA ILE A 28 2.87 -4.27 8.52
C ILE A 28 2.13 -4.23 7.19
N GLY A 29 2.54 -3.35 6.27
CA GLY A 29 1.91 -3.24 4.95
C GLY A 29 2.05 -4.52 4.13
N ARG A 30 3.22 -5.17 4.17
CA ARG A 30 3.44 -6.46 3.51
C ARG A 30 2.53 -7.54 4.10
N THR A 31 2.45 -7.63 5.42
CA THR A 31 1.59 -8.60 6.09
C THR A 31 0.12 -8.37 5.77
N ALA A 32 -0.35 -7.11 5.83
CA ALA A 32 -1.72 -6.76 5.47
C ALA A 32 -2.05 -7.15 4.03
N ALA A 33 -1.18 -6.80 3.08
CA ALA A 33 -1.37 -7.12 1.67
C ALA A 33 -1.44 -8.65 1.45
N ALA A 34 -0.54 -9.41 2.06
CA ALA A 34 -0.51 -10.86 1.95
C ALA A 34 -1.81 -11.50 2.46
N GLU A 35 -2.30 -11.05 3.61
CA GLU A 35 -3.53 -11.60 4.20
C GLU A 35 -4.77 -11.24 3.40
N LEU A 36 -4.85 -10.03 2.85
CA LEU A 36 -5.97 -9.62 2.00
C LEU A 36 -5.97 -10.38 0.67
N ALA A 37 -4.80 -10.61 0.07
CA ALA A 37 -4.67 -11.41 -1.13
C ALA A 37 -5.06 -12.87 -0.88
N ARG A 38 -4.63 -13.43 0.26
CA ARG A 38 -5.00 -14.78 0.67
C ARG A 38 -6.53 -14.91 0.82
N ALA A 39 -7.20 -13.88 1.28
CA ALA A 39 -8.65 -13.84 1.42
C ALA A 39 -9.39 -13.67 0.08
N GLY A 40 -8.70 -13.54 -1.03
CA GLY A 40 -9.27 -13.50 -2.36
C GLY A 40 -9.29 -12.13 -3.03
N ALA A 41 -8.85 -11.07 -2.37
CA ALA A 41 -8.80 -9.74 -2.96
C ALA A 41 -7.75 -9.65 -4.08
N HIS A 42 -8.01 -8.78 -5.06
CA HIS A 42 -6.98 -8.33 -5.97
C HIS A 42 -6.22 -7.18 -5.31
N VAL A 43 -4.98 -7.41 -4.92
CA VAL A 43 -4.19 -6.46 -4.15
C VAL A 43 -3.11 -5.83 -5.02
N THR A 44 -3.06 -4.50 -5.03
CA THR A 44 -1.97 -3.74 -5.64
C THR A 44 -1.02 -3.28 -4.55
N LEU A 45 0.24 -3.67 -4.67
CA LEU A 45 1.33 -3.15 -3.84
C LEU A 45 1.81 -1.85 -4.46
N ALA A 46 1.47 -0.73 -3.84
CA ALA A 46 1.91 0.58 -4.28
C ALA A 46 3.22 0.94 -3.56
N VAL A 47 4.34 0.84 -4.26
CA VAL A 47 5.68 0.90 -3.67
C VAL A 47 6.60 1.81 -4.47
N ARG A 48 7.54 2.45 -3.76
CA ARG A 48 8.54 3.30 -4.42
C ARG A 48 9.54 2.46 -5.21
N ASN A 49 9.98 1.32 -4.66
CA ASN A 49 10.92 0.41 -5.30
C ASN A 49 10.16 -0.81 -5.83
N SER A 50 9.94 -0.84 -7.15
CA SER A 50 9.18 -1.92 -7.79
C SER A 50 9.86 -3.29 -7.69
N ASP A 51 11.20 -3.34 -7.67
CA ASP A 51 11.92 -4.61 -7.54
C ASP A 51 11.69 -5.24 -6.17
N LYS A 52 11.75 -4.44 -5.11
CA LYS A 52 11.41 -4.90 -3.76
C LYS A 52 9.93 -5.28 -3.64
N GLY A 53 9.07 -4.56 -4.32
CA GLY A 53 7.65 -4.88 -4.39
C GLY A 53 7.41 -6.24 -5.04
N ARG A 54 8.05 -6.51 -6.17
CA ARG A 54 7.95 -7.80 -6.86
C ARG A 54 8.49 -8.94 -6.02
N GLU A 55 9.60 -8.72 -5.31
CA GLU A 55 10.16 -9.72 -4.39
C GLU A 55 9.16 -10.06 -3.27
N ALA A 56 8.54 -9.05 -2.67
CA ALA A 56 7.50 -9.25 -1.67
C ALA A 56 6.30 -10.01 -2.24
N ALA A 57 5.85 -9.65 -3.45
CA ALA A 57 4.72 -10.29 -4.11
C ALA A 57 4.94 -11.78 -4.36
N ARG A 58 6.16 -12.21 -4.64
CA ARG A 58 6.49 -13.63 -4.87
C ARG A 58 6.16 -14.53 -3.68
N SER A 59 6.17 -14.00 -2.47
CA SER A 59 5.85 -14.75 -1.25
C SER A 59 4.36 -14.75 -0.91
N MET A 60 3.56 -14.05 -1.69
CA MET A 60 2.12 -13.92 -1.46
C MET A 60 1.33 -14.89 -2.33
N THR A 61 0.20 -15.36 -1.81
CA THR A 61 -0.75 -16.18 -2.59
C THR A 61 -1.93 -15.32 -3.02
N GLY A 62 -2.48 -15.62 -4.19
CA GLY A 62 -3.62 -14.87 -4.73
C GLY A 62 -3.20 -13.89 -5.83
N GLU A 63 -4.07 -12.93 -6.12
CA GLU A 63 -3.87 -11.94 -7.17
C GLU A 63 -3.17 -10.70 -6.60
N VAL A 64 -1.91 -10.53 -6.96
CA VAL A 64 -1.08 -9.41 -6.47
C VAL A 64 -0.38 -8.73 -7.64
N ASP A 65 -0.59 -7.44 -7.76
CA ASP A 65 0.11 -6.57 -8.71
C ASP A 65 1.06 -5.63 -7.97
N VAL A 66 2.09 -5.19 -8.66
CA VAL A 66 3.05 -4.21 -8.14
C VAL A 66 3.04 -2.99 -9.05
N ARG A 67 2.84 -1.82 -8.44
CA ARG A 67 2.85 -0.54 -9.16
C ARG A 67 3.72 0.46 -8.43
N ALA A 68 4.48 1.23 -9.21
CA ALA A 68 5.35 2.27 -8.67
C ALA A 68 4.52 3.46 -8.14
N LEU A 69 4.82 3.87 -6.92
CA LEU A 69 4.24 5.06 -6.30
C LEU A 69 5.27 5.70 -5.37
N ASP A 70 5.66 6.93 -5.68
CA ASP A 70 6.47 7.76 -4.79
C ASP A 70 5.58 8.84 -4.15
N LEU A 71 5.20 8.63 -2.90
CA LEU A 71 4.37 9.57 -2.16
C LEU A 71 5.06 10.91 -1.87
N ALA A 72 6.38 10.98 -2.00
CA ALA A 72 7.12 12.22 -1.89
C ALA A 72 7.00 13.11 -3.14
N ASP A 73 6.45 12.60 -4.23
CA ASP A 73 6.32 13.30 -5.51
C ASP A 73 4.88 13.29 -5.97
N LEU A 74 4.22 14.45 -5.95
CA LEU A 74 2.82 14.59 -6.35
C LEU A 74 2.58 14.24 -7.83
N THR A 75 3.58 14.38 -8.68
CA THR A 75 3.50 13.92 -10.09
C THR A 75 3.33 12.41 -10.13
N SER A 76 4.08 11.67 -9.31
CA SER A 76 3.93 10.21 -9.18
C SER A 76 2.55 9.81 -8.65
N VAL A 77 2.05 10.54 -7.67
CA VAL A 77 0.71 10.30 -7.10
C VAL A 77 -0.38 10.47 -8.16
N ARG A 78 -0.32 11.56 -8.94
CA ARG A 78 -1.27 11.80 -10.02
C ARG A 78 -1.21 10.74 -11.10
N ALA A 79 -0.01 10.35 -11.53
CA ALA A 79 0.16 9.29 -12.52
C ALA A 79 -0.42 7.96 -12.03
N PHE A 80 -0.19 7.61 -10.76
CA PHE A 80 -0.75 6.41 -10.17
C PHE A 80 -2.28 6.43 -10.17
N ALA A 81 -2.87 7.56 -9.78
CA ALA A 81 -4.33 7.73 -9.76
C ALA A 81 -4.92 7.64 -11.18
N ASP A 82 -4.30 8.30 -12.15
CA ASP A 82 -4.77 8.33 -13.54
C ASP A 82 -4.73 6.94 -14.19
N GLU A 83 -3.76 6.11 -13.81
CA GLU A 83 -3.61 4.74 -14.31
C GLU A 83 -4.46 3.73 -13.54
N THR A 84 -5.15 4.15 -12.48
CA THR A 84 -6.01 3.27 -11.71
C THR A 84 -7.37 3.15 -12.37
N ASP A 85 -7.66 1.97 -12.90
CA ASP A 85 -8.93 1.67 -13.55
C ASP A 85 -9.92 1.03 -12.57
N GLY A 86 -11.16 1.49 -12.62
CA GLY A 86 -12.25 0.92 -11.86
C GLY A 86 -12.26 1.31 -10.38
N PRO A 87 -13.22 0.76 -9.65
CA PRO A 87 -13.39 1.09 -8.24
C PRO A 87 -12.31 0.48 -7.36
N VAL A 88 -11.97 1.17 -6.29
CA VAL A 88 -11.10 0.68 -5.22
C VAL A 88 -11.97 0.47 -4.00
N ASP A 89 -12.05 -0.76 -3.51
CA ASP A 89 -12.88 -1.09 -2.35
C ASP A 89 -12.20 -0.75 -1.04
N ILE A 90 -10.87 -0.97 -0.97
CA ILE A 90 -10.08 -0.71 0.24
C ILE A 90 -8.78 -0.03 -0.16
N LEU A 91 -8.50 1.10 0.47
CA LEU A 91 -7.22 1.81 0.34
C LEU A 91 -6.56 1.84 1.73
N ILE A 92 -5.34 1.29 1.82
CA ILE A 92 -4.57 1.29 3.05
C ILE A 92 -3.37 2.22 2.89
N ASP A 93 -3.44 3.37 3.53
CA ASP A 93 -2.39 4.38 3.57
C ASP A 93 -1.38 3.99 4.67
N ASN A 94 -0.43 3.12 4.31
CA ASN A 94 0.49 2.52 5.25
C ASN A 94 1.92 3.05 5.14
N ALA A 95 2.36 3.45 3.95
CA ALA A 95 3.72 3.94 3.75
C ALA A 95 4.03 5.13 4.66
N GLY A 96 5.29 5.22 5.09
CA GLY A 96 5.73 6.34 5.89
C GLY A 96 7.24 6.34 6.06
N VAL A 97 7.78 7.52 6.32
CA VAL A 97 9.19 7.73 6.69
C VAL A 97 9.26 8.45 8.02
N MET A 98 10.30 8.18 8.79
CA MET A 98 10.43 8.69 10.14
C MET A 98 11.89 8.93 10.47
N ALA A 99 12.15 9.96 11.29
CA ALA A 99 13.51 10.29 11.78
C ALA A 99 14.51 10.48 10.63
N THR A 100 14.07 11.03 9.51
CA THR A 100 14.93 11.34 8.37
C THR A 100 15.72 12.62 8.62
N PRO A 101 16.88 12.80 7.98
CA PRO A 101 17.51 14.12 7.90
C PRO A 101 16.54 15.15 7.29
N MET A 102 16.73 16.43 7.62
CA MET A 102 15.92 17.50 7.03
C MET A 102 16.09 17.50 5.52
N GLN A 103 15.00 17.21 4.80
CA GLN A 103 14.95 17.19 3.35
C GLN A 103 13.61 17.74 2.89
N ARG A 104 13.57 18.20 1.64
CA ARG A 104 12.34 18.64 1.00
C ARG A 104 11.97 17.70 -0.15
N THR A 105 10.66 17.53 -0.36
CA THR A 105 10.14 16.81 -1.52
C THR A 105 10.35 17.64 -2.80
N PRO A 106 10.23 17.05 -3.99
CA PRO A 106 10.24 17.82 -5.24
C PRO A 106 9.22 18.96 -5.28
N ASP A 107 8.11 18.81 -4.56
CA ASP A 107 7.05 19.82 -4.47
C ASP A 107 7.34 20.90 -3.40
N GLY A 108 8.48 20.82 -2.70
CA GLY A 108 8.91 21.81 -1.73
C GLY A 108 8.45 21.61 -0.30
N PHE A 109 7.79 20.49 0.00
CA PHE A 109 7.36 20.16 1.36
C PHE A 109 8.47 19.50 2.14
N GLU A 110 8.40 19.59 3.48
CA GLU A 110 9.28 18.80 4.34
C GLU A 110 9.00 17.30 4.09
N LEU A 111 10.04 16.47 4.07
CA LEU A 111 9.97 15.10 3.58
C LEU A 111 8.94 14.24 4.33
N GLN A 112 8.91 14.32 5.66
CA GLN A 112 8.02 13.45 6.45
C GLN A 112 6.55 13.83 6.27
N ILE A 113 6.20 15.11 6.40
CA ILE A 113 4.81 15.54 6.19
C ILE A 113 4.39 15.39 4.73
N GLY A 114 5.30 15.65 3.80
CA GLY A 114 5.05 15.50 2.38
C GLY A 114 4.74 14.06 2.00
N THR A 115 5.56 13.12 2.48
CA THR A 115 5.39 11.69 2.19
C THR A 115 4.23 11.08 2.98
N ASN A 116 4.22 11.29 4.30
CA ASN A 116 3.31 10.56 5.19
C ASN A 116 1.87 11.06 5.12
N HIS A 117 1.69 12.35 4.87
CA HIS A 117 0.38 12.99 4.90
C HIS A 117 -0.04 13.56 3.55
N LEU A 118 0.70 14.53 3.03
CA LEU A 118 0.27 15.25 1.82
C LEU A 118 0.20 14.35 0.60
N GLY A 119 1.16 13.44 0.44
CA GLY A 119 1.18 12.46 -0.65
C GLY A 119 -0.02 11.52 -0.61
N HIS A 120 -0.38 11.02 0.57
CA HIS A 120 -1.55 10.18 0.73
C HIS A 120 -2.86 10.96 0.55
N PHE A 121 -2.91 12.19 1.03
CA PHE A 121 -4.10 13.04 0.91
C PHE A 121 -4.39 13.41 -0.55
N ALA A 122 -3.36 13.61 -1.34
CA ALA A 122 -3.51 13.95 -2.76
C ALA A 122 -4.11 12.81 -3.56
#